data_14174a94d0dcedf5712e397c06d0a4ff
#
_entry.id   14174a94d0dcedf5712e397c06d0a4ff
#
_cell.length_a   1.000
_cell.length_b   1.000
_cell.length_c   1.000
_cell.angle_alpha   90.00
_cell.angle_beta   90.00
_cell.angle_gamma   90.00
#
_symmetry.space_group_name_H-M   'P 1'
#
loop_
_entity.id
_entity.type
_entity.pdbx_description
1 polymer ?
#
loop_
_entity_poly.entity_id
_entity_poly.type
_entity_poly.pdbx_seq_one_letter_code
_entity_poly.pdbx_strand_id
1 'polypeptide(L)'
;RDSWASRGLGDVYKRQAVKKVIYSTEHNDEINKRAKKYLKGGNGALVGIELAEGIEAGKRFIESLKMFYHVANIGDARSLAIHPASTTHSQLTEAELAAAGVTPGYVRLCIGLEHIDDIIDDLDQALESSSKKKLKAVS
;
A
#
# COMPACT_ATOMS: atom_id res chain seq x y z
N ARG A 1 -8.56 -6.04 17.94
CA ARG A 1 -7.77 -4.92 17.43
C ARG A 1 -7.01 -5.25 16.13
N ASP A 2 -6.61 -6.51 15.95
CA ASP A 2 -5.89 -6.97 14.73
C ASP A 2 -6.82 -7.42 13.59
N SER A 3 -8.12 -7.56 13.86
CA SER A 3 -9.07 -8.12 12.89
C SER A 3 -9.44 -7.17 11.74
N TRP A 4 -9.21 -5.86 11.89
CA TRP A 4 -9.51 -4.88 10.85
C TRP A 4 -8.44 -4.87 9.76
N ALA A 5 -7.16 -4.88 10.14
CA ALA A 5 -6.06 -4.91 9.19
C ALA A 5 -6.09 -6.19 8.35
N SER A 6 -6.38 -7.34 8.97
CA SER A 6 -6.47 -8.61 8.24
C SER A 6 -7.70 -8.71 7.33
N ARG A 7 -8.82 -8.08 7.68
CA ARG A 7 -10.01 -8.00 6.81
C ARG A 7 -9.77 -7.09 5.62
N GLY A 8 -9.22 -5.89 5.84
CA GLY A 8 -8.85 -4.97 4.77
C GLY A 8 -7.81 -5.56 3.82
N LEU A 9 -6.81 -6.27 4.34
CA LEU A 9 -5.83 -7.00 3.54
C LEU A 9 -6.47 -8.05 2.63
N GLY A 10 -7.46 -8.81 3.11
CA GLY A 10 -8.16 -9.80 2.30
C GLY A 10 -8.87 -9.19 1.09
N ASP A 11 -9.43 -8.01 1.23
CA ASP A 11 -10.10 -7.30 0.15
C ASP A 11 -9.11 -6.71 -0.87
N VAL A 12 -8.00 -6.16 -0.40
CA VAL A 12 -6.91 -5.67 -1.26
C VAL A 12 -6.30 -6.82 -2.09
N TYR A 13 -6.11 -8.01 -1.49
CA TYR A 13 -5.57 -9.18 -2.18
C TYR A 13 -6.45 -9.65 -3.36
N LYS A 14 -7.74 -9.47 -3.26
CA LYS A 14 -8.69 -9.86 -4.31
C LYS A 14 -8.70 -8.93 -5.52
N ARG A 15 -8.04 -7.77 -5.43
CA ARG A 15 -8.00 -6.79 -6.51
C ARG A 15 -6.87 -7.12 -7.49
N GLN A 16 -7.20 -7.23 -8.77
CA GLN A 16 -6.21 -7.52 -9.83
C GLN A 16 -5.11 -6.45 -9.95
N ALA A 17 -5.34 -5.24 -9.45
CA ALA A 17 -4.37 -4.15 -9.44
C ALA A 17 -3.21 -4.39 -8.46
N VAL A 18 -3.39 -5.24 -7.45
CA VAL A 18 -2.39 -5.52 -6.41
C VAL A 18 -1.67 -6.83 -6.71
N LYS A 19 -0.37 -6.74 -6.93
CA LYS A 19 0.50 -7.90 -7.16
C LYS A 19 0.91 -8.59 -5.85
N LYS A 20 1.14 -7.80 -4.80
CA LYS A 20 1.62 -8.29 -3.51
C LYS A 20 1.15 -7.38 -2.39
N VAL A 21 0.86 -7.98 -1.23
CA VAL A 21 0.66 -7.27 0.04
C VAL A 21 1.80 -7.67 0.98
N ILE A 22 2.38 -6.71 1.69
CA ILE A 22 3.48 -6.90 2.63
C ILE A 22 2.97 -6.48 4.01
N TYR A 23 2.83 -7.47 4.88
CA TYR A 23 2.37 -7.26 6.24
C TYR A 23 2.93 -8.34 7.17
N SER A 24 3.02 -8.05 8.46
CA SER A 24 3.63 -8.95 9.45
C SER A 24 2.91 -10.29 9.66
N THR A 25 1.67 -10.43 9.19
CA THR A 25 0.89 -11.67 9.19
C THR A 25 0.67 -12.26 7.80
N GLU A 26 1.54 -11.94 6.86
CA GLU A 26 1.48 -12.49 5.50
C GLU A 26 1.70 -14.01 5.49
N HIS A 27 1.27 -14.68 4.40
CA HIS A 27 1.34 -16.13 4.20
C HIS A 27 2.77 -16.71 4.10
N ASN A 28 3.70 -16.19 4.89
CA ASN A 28 5.06 -16.67 4.99
C ASN A 28 5.33 -17.14 6.42
N ASP A 29 5.58 -18.43 6.59
CA ASP A 29 5.78 -19.05 7.90
C ASP A 29 6.93 -18.42 8.71
N GLU A 30 8.01 -18.01 8.04
CA GLU A 30 9.14 -17.33 8.67
C GLU A 30 8.74 -15.95 9.21
N ILE A 31 8.05 -15.15 8.41
CA ILE A 31 7.55 -13.83 8.82
C ILE A 31 6.57 -13.97 9.97
N ASN A 32 5.64 -14.93 9.88
CA ASN A 32 4.68 -15.21 10.95
C ASN A 32 5.35 -15.67 12.25
N LYS A 33 6.38 -16.49 12.18
CA LYS A 33 7.16 -16.90 13.37
C LYS A 33 7.84 -15.70 14.02
N ARG A 34 8.46 -14.82 13.23
CA ARG A 34 9.10 -13.58 13.71
C ARG A 34 8.06 -12.65 14.33
N ALA A 35 6.94 -12.43 13.66
CA ALA A 35 5.85 -11.60 14.19
C ALA A 35 5.37 -12.11 15.55
N LYS A 36 5.07 -13.41 15.67
CA LYS A 36 4.66 -14.03 16.95
C LYS A 36 5.72 -13.92 18.05
N LYS A 37 7.01 -13.93 17.67
CA LYS A 37 8.11 -13.81 18.65
C LYS A 37 8.27 -12.39 19.17
N TYR A 38 8.18 -11.39 18.31
CA TYR A 38 8.55 -10.01 18.64
C TYR A 38 7.37 -9.07 18.82
N LEU A 39 6.25 -9.30 18.16
CA LEU A 39 5.06 -8.46 18.23
C LEU A 39 4.06 -9.01 19.25
N LYS A 40 4.09 -8.46 20.47
CA LYS A 40 3.27 -8.91 21.62
C LYS A 40 2.06 -8.02 21.80
N GLY A 41 1.07 -7.98 21.18
CA GLY A 41 -0.13 -7.15 21.40
C GLY A 41 -0.67 -6.49 20.14
N GLY A 42 -0.08 -6.83 18.99
CA GLY A 42 -0.60 -6.39 17.70
C GLY A 42 0.48 -6.40 16.63
N ASN A 43 0.07 -6.36 15.37
CA ASN A 43 0.96 -6.47 14.23
C ASN A 43 1.33 -5.12 13.60
N GLY A 44 0.90 -4.02 14.24
CA GLY A 44 1.17 -2.67 13.76
C GLY A 44 0.22 -2.22 12.64
N ALA A 45 0.36 -0.97 12.25
CA ALA A 45 -0.49 -0.28 11.30
C ALA A 45 0.19 0.00 9.95
N LEU A 46 1.38 -0.55 9.72
CA LEU A 46 2.12 -0.41 8.47
C LEU A 46 1.77 -1.54 7.51
N VAL A 47 1.31 -1.19 6.33
CA VAL A 47 0.97 -2.12 5.25
C VAL A 47 1.69 -1.68 3.99
N GLY A 48 2.42 -2.59 3.34
CA GLY A 48 2.97 -2.38 2.01
C GLY A 48 2.06 -3.04 0.96
N ILE A 49 1.85 -2.37 -0.15
CA ILE A 49 1.24 -2.96 -1.34
C ILE A 49 2.15 -2.76 -2.55
N GLU A 50 2.19 -3.73 -3.42
CA GLU A 50 2.87 -3.62 -4.71
C GLU A 50 1.84 -3.65 -5.84
N LEU A 51 1.77 -2.57 -6.61
CA LEU A 51 0.85 -2.44 -7.72
C LEU A 51 1.43 -3.08 -8.99
N ALA A 52 0.56 -3.78 -9.73
CA ALA A 52 0.98 -4.59 -10.87
C ALA A 52 1.53 -3.78 -12.05
N GLU A 53 1.02 -2.57 -12.29
CA GLU A 53 1.43 -1.72 -13.41
C GLU A 53 2.56 -0.72 -13.07
N GLY A 54 3.31 -0.98 -11.99
CA GLY A 54 4.55 -0.25 -11.66
C GLY A 54 4.32 1.21 -11.26
N ILE A 55 5.28 2.08 -11.66
CA ILE A 55 5.39 3.46 -11.18
C ILE A 55 4.18 4.33 -11.52
N GLU A 56 3.62 4.17 -12.71
CA GLU A 56 2.46 4.97 -13.15
C GLU A 56 1.18 4.58 -12.41
N ALA A 57 1.02 3.29 -12.08
CA ALA A 57 -0.08 2.85 -11.21
C ALA A 57 0.08 3.43 -9.79
N GLY A 58 1.30 3.43 -9.25
CA GLY A 58 1.60 4.04 -7.97
C GLY A 58 1.23 5.51 -7.89
N LYS A 59 1.60 6.29 -8.92
CA LYS A 59 1.23 7.71 -9.02
C LYS A 59 -0.29 7.90 -9.07
N ARG A 60 -0.98 7.20 -9.99
CA ARG A 60 -2.44 7.29 -10.11
C ARG A 60 -3.15 6.89 -8.82
N PHE A 61 -2.66 5.84 -8.15
CA PHE A 61 -3.21 5.39 -6.89
C PHE A 61 -3.14 6.48 -5.82
N ILE A 62 -1.94 7.05 -5.59
CA ILE A 62 -1.73 8.11 -4.60
C ILE A 62 -2.59 9.35 -4.91
N GLU A 63 -2.64 9.77 -6.17
CA GLU A 63 -3.42 10.94 -6.61
C GLU A 63 -4.94 10.73 -6.47
N SER A 64 -5.39 9.48 -6.46
CA SER A 64 -6.80 9.12 -6.35
C SER A 64 -7.28 8.97 -4.91
N LEU A 65 -6.39 8.84 -3.94
CA LEU A 65 -6.75 8.77 -2.53
C LEU A 65 -7.39 10.08 -2.06
N LYS A 66 -8.48 9.98 -1.30
CA LYS A 66 -9.26 11.13 -0.82
C LYS A 66 -9.11 11.35 0.67
N MET A 67 -8.93 10.28 1.43
CA MET A 67 -8.82 10.31 2.88
C MET A 67 -7.38 10.20 3.35
N PHE A 68 -6.57 9.39 2.69
CA PHE A 68 -5.16 9.23 3.03
C PHE A 68 -4.36 10.50 2.72
N TYR A 69 -3.55 10.93 3.68
CA TYR A 69 -2.60 12.01 3.45
C TYR A 69 -1.34 11.47 2.76
N HIS A 70 -0.92 12.16 1.71
CA HIS A 70 0.31 11.84 0.99
C HIS A 70 1.51 12.47 1.69
N VAL A 71 2.08 11.77 2.65
CA VAL A 71 3.23 12.23 3.45
C VAL A 71 4.08 11.06 3.94
N ALA A 72 5.39 11.28 3.98
CA ALA A 72 6.38 10.29 4.45
C ALA A 72 6.50 10.28 5.98
N ASN A 73 5.40 10.12 6.69
CA ASN A 73 5.39 10.06 8.16
C ASN A 73 4.89 8.69 8.67
N ILE A 74 5.01 8.44 9.96
CA ILE A 74 4.59 7.22 10.63
C ILE A 74 4.00 7.60 11.99
N GLY A 75 2.89 6.92 12.37
CA GLY A 75 2.33 7.07 13.71
C GLY A 75 1.38 8.27 13.88
N ASP A 76 0.82 8.76 12.81
CA ASP A 76 -0.25 9.75 12.85
C ASP A 76 -1.61 9.09 13.20
N ALA A 77 -2.53 9.88 13.77
CA ALA A 77 -3.91 9.46 13.96
C ALA A 77 -4.67 9.30 12.64
N ARG A 78 -4.23 9.96 11.60
CA ARG A 78 -4.76 9.89 10.23
C ARG A 78 -4.03 8.85 9.40
N SER A 79 -4.75 8.26 8.47
CA SER A 79 -4.16 7.36 7.49
C SER A 79 -3.25 8.11 6.52
N LEU A 80 -2.07 7.55 6.28
CA LEU A 80 -1.02 8.13 5.44
C LEU A 80 -0.64 7.15 4.34
N ALA A 81 -0.28 7.68 3.18
CA ALA A 81 0.23 6.90 2.06
C ALA A 81 1.46 7.57 1.44
N ILE A 82 2.41 6.77 1.00
CA ILE A 82 3.56 7.24 0.23
C ILE A 82 3.92 6.23 -0.86
N HIS A 83 4.26 6.75 -2.03
CA HIS A 83 4.83 6.01 -3.15
C HIS A 83 6.31 6.39 -3.29
N PRO A 84 7.24 5.63 -2.68
CA PRO A 84 8.66 6.03 -2.59
C PRO A 84 9.32 6.28 -3.93
N ALA A 85 9.04 5.47 -4.94
CA ALA A 85 9.64 5.59 -6.26
C ALA A 85 9.35 6.93 -6.95
N SER A 86 8.23 7.58 -6.66
CA SER A 86 7.89 8.90 -7.23
C SER A 86 8.15 10.08 -6.30
N THR A 87 8.57 9.83 -5.06
CA THR A 87 8.75 10.87 -4.03
C THR A 87 10.14 10.82 -3.41
N THR A 88 10.31 10.10 -2.30
CA THR A 88 11.57 10.06 -1.53
C THR A 88 12.75 9.45 -2.28
N HIS A 89 12.48 8.60 -3.26
CA HIS A 89 13.49 7.90 -4.07
C HIS A 89 13.40 8.27 -5.57
N SER A 90 12.76 9.38 -5.90
CA SER A 90 12.54 9.82 -7.29
C SER A 90 13.82 10.14 -8.08
N GLN A 91 14.94 10.35 -7.38
CA GLN A 91 16.25 10.62 -8.00
C GLN A 91 17.08 9.36 -8.25
N LEU A 92 16.62 8.20 -7.77
CA LEU A 92 17.32 6.93 -7.96
C LEU A 92 16.96 6.30 -9.31
N THR A 93 17.95 5.66 -9.92
CA THR A 93 17.76 4.81 -11.10
C THR A 93 17.00 3.52 -10.70
N GLU A 94 16.46 2.82 -11.67
CA GLU A 94 15.77 1.53 -11.44
C GLU A 94 16.68 0.50 -10.73
N ALA A 95 17.98 0.49 -11.06
CA ALA A 95 18.95 -0.40 -10.42
C ALA A 95 19.18 -0.04 -8.94
N GLU A 96 19.24 1.25 -8.62
CA GLU A 96 19.39 1.74 -7.25
C GLU A 96 18.12 1.52 -6.43
N LEU A 97 16.95 1.70 -7.03
CA LEU A 97 15.67 1.35 -6.40
C LEU A 97 15.60 -0.14 -6.04
N ALA A 98 15.99 -1.00 -6.98
CA ALA A 98 16.04 -2.44 -6.76
C ALA A 98 17.03 -2.82 -5.64
N ALA A 99 18.21 -2.20 -5.62
CA ALA A 99 19.21 -2.40 -4.57
C ALA A 99 18.72 -1.93 -3.19
N ALA A 100 17.91 -0.88 -3.15
CA ALA A 100 17.25 -0.40 -1.94
C ALA A 100 16.02 -1.24 -1.53
N GLY A 101 15.64 -2.24 -2.32
CA GLY A 101 14.44 -3.07 -2.07
C GLY A 101 13.12 -2.36 -2.34
N VAL A 102 13.15 -1.26 -3.09
CA VAL A 102 11.96 -0.47 -3.46
C VAL A 102 11.57 -0.83 -4.88
N THR A 103 10.42 -1.49 -5.06
CA THR A 103 9.90 -1.77 -6.39
C THR A 103 9.14 -0.57 -6.95
N PRO A 104 9.04 -0.43 -8.29
CA PRO A 104 8.38 0.72 -8.92
C PRO A 104 6.91 0.92 -8.51
N GLY A 105 6.20 -0.16 -8.22
CA GLY A 105 4.78 -0.14 -7.81
C GLY A 105 4.56 -0.16 -6.31
N TYR A 106 5.60 -0.08 -5.50
CA TYR A 106 5.47 -0.17 -4.04
C TYR A 106 4.85 1.10 -3.45
N VAL A 107 3.79 0.90 -2.65
CA VAL A 107 3.15 1.94 -1.83
C VAL A 107 3.16 1.49 -0.38
N ARG A 108 3.57 2.37 0.51
CA ARG A 108 3.46 2.16 1.95
C ARG A 108 2.24 2.90 2.48
N LEU A 109 1.41 2.18 3.19
CA LEU A 109 0.24 2.69 3.92
C LEU A 109 0.53 2.67 5.42
N CYS A 110 0.21 3.78 6.09
CA CYS A 110 0.14 3.85 7.55
C CYS A 110 -1.34 4.03 7.91
N ILE A 111 -1.93 3.04 8.52
CA ILE A 111 -3.37 3.06 8.83
C ILE A 111 -3.60 3.84 10.11
N GLY A 112 -4.50 4.82 10.05
CA GLY A 112 -4.89 5.67 11.17
C GLY A 112 -6.06 5.11 11.98
N LEU A 113 -6.81 6.02 12.61
CA LEU A 113 -7.92 5.69 13.53
C LEU A 113 -9.30 5.85 12.89
N GLU A 114 -9.36 6.10 11.59
CA GLU A 114 -10.62 6.25 10.86
C GLU A 114 -11.42 4.94 10.85
N HIS A 115 -12.70 5.04 10.52
CA HIS A 115 -13.56 3.86 10.42
C HIS A 115 -13.06 2.93 9.31
N ILE A 116 -13.10 1.62 9.57
CA ILE A 116 -12.53 0.63 8.63
C ILE A 116 -13.21 0.65 7.26
N ASP A 117 -14.51 0.89 7.22
CA ASP A 117 -15.25 0.93 5.96
C ASP A 117 -14.80 2.12 5.11
N ASP A 118 -14.58 3.29 5.72
CA ASP A 118 -14.07 4.48 5.03
C ASP A 118 -12.66 4.25 4.47
N ILE A 119 -11.80 3.56 5.22
CA ILE A 119 -10.46 3.17 4.77
C ILE A 119 -10.55 2.24 3.55
N ILE A 120 -11.40 1.23 3.62
CA ILE A 120 -11.57 0.26 2.52
C ILE A 120 -12.15 0.95 1.28
N ASP A 121 -13.17 1.78 1.45
CA ASP A 121 -13.80 2.50 0.34
C ASP A 121 -12.81 3.43 -0.38
N ASP A 122 -11.95 4.13 0.38
CA ASP A 122 -10.93 4.99 -0.22
C ASP A 122 -9.86 4.19 -0.96
N LEU A 123 -9.42 3.06 -0.41
CA LEU A 123 -8.48 2.17 -1.08
C LEU A 123 -9.08 1.54 -2.33
N ASP A 124 -10.33 1.13 -2.28
CA ASP A 124 -11.03 0.49 -3.40
C ASP A 124 -11.16 1.43 -4.59
N GLN A 125 -11.64 2.65 -4.37
CA GLN A 125 -11.79 3.63 -5.45
C GLN A 125 -10.44 4.05 -6.03
N ALA A 126 -9.38 4.13 -5.21
CA ALA A 126 -8.03 4.45 -5.66
C ALA A 126 -7.41 3.28 -6.48
N LEU A 127 -7.64 2.03 -6.08
CA LEU A 127 -7.21 0.85 -6.85
C LEU A 127 -7.91 0.77 -8.20
N GLU A 128 -9.22 1.03 -8.26
CA GLU A 128 -9.95 1.10 -9.54
C GLU A 128 -9.37 2.17 -10.46
N SER A 129 -9.04 3.33 -9.90
CA SER A 129 -8.45 4.44 -10.66
C SER A 129 -7.03 4.11 -11.14
N SER A 130 -6.25 3.35 -10.36
CA SER A 130 -4.89 2.96 -10.73
C SER A 130 -4.83 1.99 -11.90
N SER A 131 -5.83 1.11 -12.04
CA SER A 131 -5.91 0.08 -13.09
C SER A 131 -6.59 0.56 -14.38
N LYS A 132 -7.20 1.73 -14.39
CA LYS A 132 -7.80 2.29 -15.61
C LYS A 132 -6.69 2.72 -16.57
N LYS A 133 -6.35 1.85 -17.53
CA LYS A 133 -5.74 2.31 -18.78
C LYS A 133 -6.63 3.44 -19.31
N LYS A 134 -6.08 4.63 -19.54
CA LYS A 134 -6.75 5.64 -20.36
C LYS A 134 -7.21 4.92 -21.63
N LEU A 135 -8.49 4.66 -21.76
CA LEU A 135 -9.10 4.45 -23.07
C LEU A 135 -8.76 5.73 -23.83
N LYS A 136 -7.75 5.65 -24.70
CA LYS A 136 -7.53 6.68 -25.69
C LYS A 136 -8.87 6.83 -26.38
N ALA A 137 -9.49 7.99 -26.23
CA ALA A 137 -10.59 8.37 -27.09
C ALA A 137 -10.06 8.23 -28.51
N VAL A 138 -10.55 7.22 -29.20
CA VAL A 138 -10.40 7.11 -30.63
C VAL A 138 -11.39 8.12 -31.19
N SER A 139 -10.85 9.31 -31.49
CA SER A 139 -11.55 10.30 -32.30
C SER A 139 -11.50 9.87 -33.76
#